data_7104af11669fd18bc20e54a758a5db15
#
_entry.id   7104af11669fd18bc20e54a758a5db15
#
_cell.length_a   1.000
_cell.length_b   1.000
_cell.length_c   1.000
_cell.angle_alpha   90.00
_cell.angle_beta   90.00
_cell.angle_gamma   90.00
#
_symmetry.space_group_name_H-M   'P 1'
#
loop_
_entity.id
_entity.type
_entity.pdbx_description
1 polymer ?
#
loop_
_entity_poly.entity_id
_entity_poly.type
_entity_poly.pdbx_seq_one_letter_code
_entity_poly.pdbx_strand_id
1 'polypeptide(L)'
;MTAAKALPLFTIGYEQVKPAAVLRELKSAKVDLLVDTRAVAASRRPGFSKRQLAAALDEAGIDYLHLQKLGTPAQGRQAARAGDTDALWRIYDKHAKIPEAQAELGELVSLIRSGKRVALLCYCRDPKRCHRSRIVSNIKKRTRVKVNDLIPVMF
;
A
#
# COMPACT_ATOMS: atom_id res chain seq x y z
N MET A 1 -25.25 17.92 -13.62
CA MET A 1 -24.29 17.35 -12.65
C MET A 1 -23.16 16.68 -13.36
N THR A 2 -21.96 17.14 -13.11
CA THR A 2 -20.75 16.47 -13.62
C THR A 2 -20.40 15.30 -12.71
N ALA A 3 -20.09 14.15 -13.28
CA ALA A 3 -19.58 13.02 -12.52
C ALA A 3 -18.26 13.41 -11.81
N ALA A 4 -18.07 12.96 -10.59
CA ALA A 4 -16.82 13.21 -9.86
C ALA A 4 -15.65 12.65 -10.66
N LYS A 5 -14.57 13.43 -10.78
CA LYS A 5 -13.35 13.01 -11.46
C LYS A 5 -12.69 11.89 -10.67
N ALA A 6 -12.15 10.88 -11.34
CA ALA A 6 -11.38 9.85 -10.68
C ALA A 6 -10.08 10.43 -10.10
N LEU A 7 -9.84 10.17 -8.81
CA LEU A 7 -8.65 10.63 -8.12
C LEU A 7 -7.50 9.64 -8.33
N PRO A 8 -6.25 10.13 -8.46
CA PRO A 8 -5.13 9.22 -8.63
C PRO A 8 -4.86 8.43 -7.36
N LEU A 9 -4.52 7.16 -7.53
CA LEU A 9 -4.05 6.28 -6.47
C LEU A 9 -2.93 5.43 -7.04
N PHE A 10 -1.83 5.32 -6.31
CA PHE A 10 -0.67 4.55 -6.75
C PHE A 10 -0.47 3.37 -5.82
N THR A 11 0.11 2.30 -6.35
CA THR A 11 0.59 1.16 -5.56
C THR A 11 2.02 0.88 -5.92
N ILE A 12 2.79 0.33 -4.98
CA ILE A 12 4.19 0.01 -5.20
C ILE A 12 4.59 -1.15 -4.29
N GLY A 13 5.41 -2.08 -4.82
CA GLY A 13 6.03 -3.15 -4.06
C GLY A 13 7.53 -3.04 -4.12
N TYR A 14 8.22 -3.61 -3.14
CA TYR A 14 9.69 -3.51 -3.09
C TYR A 14 10.40 -4.86 -3.23
N GLU A 15 9.68 -5.90 -3.61
CA GLU A 15 10.25 -7.22 -3.87
C GLU A 15 11.31 -7.14 -4.95
N GLN A 16 12.54 -7.56 -4.61
CA GLN A 16 13.68 -7.60 -5.53
C GLN A 16 14.07 -6.23 -6.13
N VAL A 17 13.79 -5.14 -5.41
CA VAL A 17 14.20 -3.80 -5.84
C VAL A 17 15.00 -3.11 -4.74
N LYS A 18 15.80 -2.11 -5.13
CA LYS A 18 16.57 -1.29 -4.17
C LYS A 18 15.74 -0.10 -3.70
N PRO A 19 16.02 0.43 -2.48
CA PRO A 19 15.32 1.61 -1.99
C PRO A 19 15.37 2.79 -2.98
N ALA A 20 16.51 3.01 -3.63
CA ALA A 20 16.65 4.09 -4.61
C ALA A 20 15.67 3.96 -5.79
N ALA A 21 15.39 2.71 -6.23
CA ALA A 21 14.43 2.48 -7.32
C ALA A 21 13.00 2.80 -6.87
N VAL A 22 12.65 2.47 -5.64
CA VAL A 22 11.34 2.80 -5.06
C VAL A 22 11.18 4.33 -5.00
N LEU A 23 12.18 5.03 -4.46
CA LEU A 23 12.14 6.49 -4.37
C LEU A 23 12.03 7.15 -5.74
N ARG A 24 12.73 6.64 -6.74
CA ARG A 24 12.68 7.15 -8.11
C ARG A 24 11.27 7.06 -8.69
N GLU A 25 10.62 5.92 -8.52
CA GLU A 25 9.24 5.73 -9.01
C GLU A 25 8.27 6.66 -8.31
N LEU A 26 8.39 6.80 -6.98
CA LEU A 26 7.52 7.68 -6.22
C LEU A 26 7.69 9.14 -6.63
N LYS A 27 8.92 9.59 -6.85
CA LYS A 27 9.21 10.95 -7.31
C LYS A 27 8.67 11.20 -8.71
N SER A 28 8.88 10.25 -9.64
CA SER A 28 8.38 10.35 -11.01
C SER A 28 6.87 10.45 -11.07
N ALA A 29 6.18 9.75 -10.20
CA ALA A 29 4.72 9.79 -10.10
C ALA A 29 4.20 10.99 -9.29
N LYS A 30 5.10 11.81 -8.74
CA LYS A 30 4.77 12.97 -7.90
C LYS A 30 3.91 12.59 -6.70
N VAL A 31 4.27 11.49 -6.05
CA VAL A 31 3.58 11.02 -4.85
C VAL A 31 3.88 11.97 -3.69
N ASP A 32 2.83 12.35 -2.96
CA ASP A 32 2.93 13.22 -1.77
C ASP A 32 3.09 12.41 -0.49
N LEU A 33 2.44 11.25 -0.43
CA LEU A 33 2.34 10.43 0.77
C LEU A 33 2.47 8.96 0.42
N LEU A 34 3.39 8.27 1.08
CA LEU A 34 3.47 6.81 1.03
C LEU A 34 2.74 6.25 2.24
N VAL A 35 1.69 5.47 1.99
CA VAL A 35 0.97 4.73 3.02
C VAL A 35 1.52 3.32 3.06
N ASP A 36 2.18 2.98 4.17
CA ASP A 36 2.74 1.66 4.41
C ASP A 36 1.62 0.74 4.92
N THR A 37 1.23 -0.23 4.10
CA THR A 37 0.14 -1.15 4.43
C THR A 37 0.64 -2.49 4.96
N ARG A 38 1.92 -2.57 5.35
CA ARG A 38 2.47 -3.81 5.92
C ARG A 38 1.95 -3.99 7.36
N ALA A 39 1.56 -5.20 7.70
CA ALA A 39 1.21 -5.53 9.09
C ALA A 39 2.42 -5.36 10.01
N VAL A 40 3.61 -5.70 9.50
CA VAL A 40 4.88 -5.52 10.19
C VAL A 40 5.79 -4.66 9.31
N ALA A 41 6.10 -3.44 9.78
CA ALA A 41 6.93 -2.49 9.03
C ALA A 41 8.42 -2.69 9.34
N ALA A 42 8.86 -3.94 9.28
CA ALA A 42 10.25 -4.35 9.47
C ALA A 42 10.68 -5.19 8.28
N SER A 43 11.94 -5.08 7.90
CA SER A 43 12.50 -5.83 6.77
C SER A 43 13.95 -6.19 7.08
N ARG A 44 14.36 -7.38 6.65
CA ARG A 44 15.77 -7.80 6.69
C ARG A 44 16.59 -7.08 5.62
N ARG A 45 15.92 -6.53 4.62
CA ARG A 45 16.59 -5.81 3.55
C ARG A 45 16.87 -4.37 3.98
N PRO A 46 18.12 -3.90 3.83
CA PRO A 46 18.48 -2.53 4.22
C PRO A 46 17.61 -1.48 3.53
N GLY A 47 17.18 -0.49 4.31
CA GLY A 47 16.42 0.64 3.79
C GLY A 47 14.90 0.48 3.80
N PHE A 48 14.36 -0.71 4.11
CA PHE A 48 12.92 -0.95 4.04
C PHE A 48 12.22 -1.09 5.39
N SER A 49 12.93 -1.06 6.50
CA SER A 49 12.29 -0.96 7.80
C SER A 49 11.71 0.44 8.00
N LYS A 50 10.67 0.54 8.82
CA LYS A 50 9.87 1.76 9.00
C LYS A 50 10.72 3.02 9.17
N ARG A 51 11.70 3.01 10.09
CA ARG A 51 12.53 4.19 10.37
C ARG A 51 13.39 4.60 9.18
N GLN A 52 14.03 3.62 8.54
CA GLN A 52 14.92 3.87 7.41
C GLN A 52 14.13 4.39 6.21
N LEU A 53 13.00 3.76 5.94
CA LEU A 53 12.14 4.15 4.82
C LEU A 53 11.56 5.55 5.05
N ALA A 54 11.04 5.82 6.24
CA ALA A 54 10.47 7.13 6.57
C ALA A 54 11.52 8.25 6.44
N ALA A 55 12.76 8.00 6.90
CA ALA A 55 13.84 8.97 6.79
C ALA A 55 14.20 9.27 5.32
N ALA A 56 14.32 8.23 4.51
CA ALA A 56 14.63 8.39 3.08
C ALA A 56 13.52 9.14 2.34
N LEU A 57 12.25 8.85 2.66
CA LEU A 57 11.12 9.55 2.09
C LEU A 57 11.10 11.03 2.49
N ASP A 58 11.39 11.32 3.75
CA ASP A 58 11.43 12.68 4.26
C ASP A 58 12.48 13.51 3.50
N GLU A 59 13.66 12.96 3.27
CA GLU A 59 14.70 13.61 2.47
C GLU A 59 14.23 13.87 1.03
N ALA A 60 13.33 13.05 0.51
CA ALA A 60 12.78 13.20 -0.83
C ALA A 60 11.54 14.10 -0.88
N GLY A 61 11.10 14.63 0.28
CA GLY A 61 9.90 15.47 0.37
C GLY A 61 8.60 14.70 0.29
N ILE A 62 8.62 13.41 0.63
CA ILE A 62 7.45 12.54 0.62
C ILE A 62 7.10 12.16 2.06
N ASP A 63 5.84 12.34 2.43
CA ASP A 63 5.36 11.96 3.76
C ASP A 63 5.20 10.44 3.89
N TYR A 64 5.23 9.94 5.10
CA TYR A 64 5.11 8.52 5.42
C TYR A 64 4.03 8.33 6.49
N LEU A 65 3.13 7.37 6.27
CA LEU A 65 2.12 6.96 7.24
C LEU A 65 2.01 5.43 7.24
N HIS A 66 2.06 4.83 8.43
CA HIS A 66 1.89 3.40 8.58
C HIS A 66 0.47 3.08 9.05
N LEU A 67 -0.32 2.43 8.19
CA LEU A 67 -1.66 1.95 8.52
C LEU A 67 -1.62 0.44 8.69
N GLN A 68 -1.19 0.02 9.87
CA GLN A 68 -0.89 -1.37 10.21
C GLN A 68 -2.09 -2.32 10.05
N LYS A 69 -3.29 -1.84 10.38
CA LYS A 69 -4.50 -2.66 10.33
C LYS A 69 -4.98 -2.95 8.90
N LEU A 70 -4.42 -2.26 7.92
CA LEU A 70 -4.65 -2.60 6.52
C LEU A 70 -3.75 -3.75 6.04
N GLY A 71 -2.77 -4.15 6.85
CA GLY A 71 -1.88 -5.26 6.54
C GLY A 71 -2.53 -6.62 6.74
N THR A 72 -1.90 -7.64 6.17
CA THR A 72 -2.38 -9.02 6.30
C THR A 72 -2.05 -9.57 7.68
N PRO A 73 -3.03 -10.12 8.43
CA PRO A 73 -2.76 -10.76 9.72
C PRO A 73 -1.78 -11.93 9.60
N ALA A 74 -1.17 -12.32 10.71
CA ALA A 74 -0.15 -13.38 10.72
C ALA A 74 -0.62 -14.68 10.06
N GLN A 75 -1.85 -15.12 10.33
CA GLN A 75 -2.41 -16.32 9.72
C GLN A 75 -2.54 -16.21 8.21
N GLY A 76 -2.91 -15.01 7.72
CA GLY A 76 -2.98 -14.73 6.28
C GLY A 76 -1.59 -14.75 5.64
N ARG A 77 -0.58 -14.22 6.33
CA ARG A 77 0.80 -14.27 5.84
C ARG A 77 1.32 -15.70 5.75
N GLN A 78 0.95 -16.56 6.71
CA GLN A 78 1.29 -17.97 6.66
C GLN A 78 0.63 -18.65 5.46
N ALA A 79 -0.65 -18.38 5.22
CA ALA A 79 -1.39 -18.92 4.08
C ALA A 79 -0.72 -18.48 2.76
N ALA A 80 -0.31 -17.23 2.65
CA ALA A 80 0.38 -16.72 1.46
C ALA A 80 1.69 -17.46 1.22
N ARG A 81 2.49 -17.68 2.26
CA ARG A 81 3.76 -18.41 2.16
C ARG A 81 3.55 -19.87 1.77
N ALA A 82 2.44 -20.47 2.19
CA ALA A 82 2.08 -21.85 1.85
C ALA A 82 1.46 -21.98 0.46
N GLY A 83 1.23 -20.86 -0.24
CA GLY A 83 0.58 -20.86 -1.54
C GLY A 83 -0.92 -21.06 -1.49
N ASP A 84 -1.52 -20.98 -0.30
CA ASP A 84 -2.97 -21.16 -0.11
C ASP A 84 -3.68 -19.82 -0.29
N THR A 85 -3.91 -19.46 -1.55
CA THR A 85 -4.52 -18.18 -1.93
C THR A 85 -5.95 -18.04 -1.42
N ASP A 86 -6.73 -19.11 -1.45
CA ASP A 86 -8.11 -19.08 -0.98
C ASP A 86 -8.18 -18.78 0.53
N ALA A 87 -7.33 -19.41 1.32
CA ALA A 87 -7.23 -19.14 2.74
C ALA A 87 -6.77 -17.71 3.02
N LEU A 88 -5.78 -17.22 2.25
CA LEU A 88 -5.29 -15.85 2.36
C LEU A 88 -6.44 -14.85 2.19
N TRP A 89 -7.22 -14.97 1.13
CA TRP A 89 -8.29 -14.02 0.86
C TRP A 89 -9.44 -14.12 1.86
N ARG A 90 -9.78 -15.32 2.30
CA ARG A 90 -10.79 -15.50 3.35
C ARG A 90 -10.38 -14.82 4.65
N ILE A 91 -9.13 -15.01 5.05
CA ILE A 91 -8.59 -14.40 6.28
C ILE A 91 -8.51 -12.88 6.13
N TYR A 92 -7.98 -12.40 5.01
CA TYR A 92 -7.85 -10.98 4.79
C TYR A 92 -9.20 -10.26 4.73
N ASP A 93 -10.16 -10.80 4.00
CA ASP A 93 -11.48 -10.18 3.85
C ASP A 93 -12.21 -10.11 5.19
N LYS A 94 -12.06 -11.11 6.04
CA LYS A 94 -12.61 -11.08 7.39
C LYS A 94 -11.93 -10.02 8.24
N HIS A 95 -10.60 -9.93 8.20
CA HIS A 95 -9.83 -8.92 8.91
C HIS A 95 -10.21 -7.50 8.47
N ALA A 96 -10.42 -7.29 7.19
CA ALA A 96 -10.76 -5.98 6.64
C ALA A 96 -12.08 -5.42 7.19
N LYS A 97 -12.92 -6.28 7.75
CA LYS A 97 -14.22 -5.88 8.32
C LYS A 97 -14.18 -5.48 9.79
N ILE A 98 -13.06 -5.72 10.48
CA ILE A 98 -12.97 -5.31 11.89
C ILE A 98 -12.97 -3.78 12.02
N PRO A 99 -13.49 -3.22 13.14
CA PRO A 99 -13.63 -1.76 13.29
C PRO A 99 -12.32 -1.01 13.10
N GLU A 100 -11.21 -1.53 13.61
CA GLU A 100 -9.90 -0.89 13.50
C GLU A 100 -9.42 -0.80 12.05
N ALA A 101 -9.63 -1.85 11.27
CA ALA A 101 -9.29 -1.85 9.85
C ALA A 101 -10.18 -0.89 9.05
N GLN A 102 -11.48 -0.87 9.38
CA GLN A 102 -12.42 0.05 8.75
C GLN A 102 -12.11 1.51 9.06
N ALA A 103 -11.65 1.81 10.28
CA ALA A 103 -11.22 3.15 10.65
C ALA A 103 -10.00 3.60 9.84
N GLU A 104 -9.01 2.73 9.69
CA GLU A 104 -7.82 3.05 8.89
C GLU A 104 -8.15 3.18 7.41
N LEU A 105 -9.06 2.36 6.89
CA LEU A 105 -9.53 2.50 5.51
C LEU A 105 -10.22 3.85 5.31
N GLY A 106 -11.04 4.28 6.26
CA GLY A 106 -11.69 5.59 6.24
C GLY A 106 -10.69 6.74 6.22
N GLU A 107 -9.63 6.64 7.03
CA GLU A 107 -8.54 7.61 7.06
C GLU A 107 -7.84 7.68 5.69
N LEU A 108 -7.54 6.54 5.10
CA LEU A 108 -6.91 6.45 3.78
C LEU A 108 -7.79 7.10 2.70
N VAL A 109 -9.09 6.79 2.69
CA VAL A 109 -10.04 7.37 1.74
C VAL A 109 -10.10 8.90 1.88
N SER A 110 -10.09 9.41 3.13
CA SER A 110 -10.09 10.85 3.39
C SER A 110 -8.84 11.52 2.83
N LEU A 111 -7.67 10.89 2.98
CA LEU A 111 -6.41 11.41 2.45
C LEU A 111 -6.44 11.47 0.91
N ILE A 112 -6.95 10.44 0.27
CA ILE A 112 -7.10 10.42 -1.18
C ILE A 112 -8.06 11.53 -1.63
N ARG A 113 -9.19 11.69 -0.96
CA ARG A 113 -10.20 12.71 -1.28
C ARG A 113 -9.69 14.13 -1.07
N SER A 114 -8.73 14.32 -0.17
CA SER A 114 -8.14 15.64 0.08
C SER A 114 -7.27 16.14 -1.08
N GLY A 115 -7.03 15.30 -2.08
CA GLY A 115 -6.21 15.63 -3.24
C GLY A 115 -4.75 15.23 -3.12
N LYS A 116 -4.35 14.59 -2.03
CA LYS A 116 -3.00 14.06 -1.90
C LYS A 116 -2.78 12.92 -2.88
N ARG A 117 -1.59 12.89 -3.47
CA ARG A 117 -1.18 11.80 -4.34
C ARG A 117 -0.59 10.71 -3.46
N VAL A 118 -1.40 9.66 -3.23
CA VAL A 118 -1.11 8.59 -2.26
C VAL A 118 -0.63 7.35 -2.98
N ALA A 119 0.44 6.74 -2.48
CA ALA A 119 0.90 5.42 -2.91
C ALA A 119 0.78 4.42 -1.76
N LEU A 120 0.26 3.22 -2.06
CA LEU A 120 0.19 2.11 -1.10
C LEU A 120 1.43 1.24 -1.26
N LEU A 121 2.13 0.96 -0.17
CA LEU A 121 3.32 0.12 -0.16
C LEU A 121 3.04 -1.24 0.45
N CYS A 122 3.50 -2.30 -0.21
CA CYS A 122 3.65 -3.61 0.40
C CYS A 122 4.89 -4.31 -0.19
N TYR A 123 5.15 -5.56 0.24
CA TYR A 123 6.31 -6.31 -0.24
C TYR A 123 6.18 -6.75 -1.70
N CYS A 124 5.03 -7.34 -2.05
CA CYS A 124 4.86 -8.05 -3.32
C CYS A 124 5.04 -7.16 -4.54
N ARG A 125 5.79 -7.64 -5.52
CA ARG A 125 5.95 -6.96 -6.80
C ARG A 125 4.66 -6.97 -7.62
N ASP A 126 3.98 -8.14 -7.67
CA ASP A 126 2.73 -8.29 -8.41
C ASP A 126 1.55 -7.83 -7.56
N PRO A 127 0.89 -6.71 -7.91
CA PRO A 127 -0.23 -6.20 -7.12
C PRO A 127 -1.41 -7.16 -7.06
N LYS A 128 -1.57 -8.04 -8.05
CA LYS A 128 -2.68 -9.02 -8.08
C LYS A 128 -2.55 -10.10 -7.02
N ARG A 129 -1.32 -10.38 -6.57
CA ARG A 129 -1.05 -11.38 -5.54
C ARG A 129 -0.96 -10.81 -4.14
N CYS A 130 -1.17 -9.51 -4.00
CA CYS A 130 -0.94 -8.78 -2.78
C CYS A 130 -2.25 -8.26 -2.21
N HIS A 131 -2.29 -8.11 -0.87
CA HIS A 131 -3.43 -7.49 -0.20
C HIS A 131 -3.71 -6.07 -0.69
N ARG A 132 -2.76 -5.40 -1.39
CA ARG A 132 -3.01 -4.12 -2.05
C ARG A 132 -4.24 -4.17 -2.96
N SER A 133 -4.42 -5.28 -3.68
CA SER A 133 -5.58 -5.43 -4.57
C SER A 133 -6.89 -5.39 -3.79
N ARG A 134 -6.92 -5.96 -2.59
CA ARG A 134 -8.11 -5.93 -1.72
C ARG A 134 -8.35 -4.55 -1.14
N ILE A 135 -7.28 -3.85 -0.74
CA ILE A 135 -7.40 -2.47 -0.26
C ILE A 135 -7.94 -1.58 -1.38
N VAL A 136 -7.40 -1.69 -2.59
CA VAL A 136 -7.87 -0.94 -3.75
C VAL A 136 -9.34 -1.22 -4.03
N SER A 137 -9.74 -2.49 -4.02
CA SER A 137 -11.14 -2.89 -4.19
C SER A 137 -12.05 -2.23 -3.15
N ASN A 138 -11.62 -2.20 -1.90
CA ASN A 138 -12.38 -1.60 -0.81
C ASN A 138 -12.45 -0.06 -0.93
N ILE A 139 -11.37 0.57 -1.41
CA ILE A 139 -11.36 2.01 -1.70
C ILE A 139 -12.36 2.34 -2.81
N LYS A 140 -12.39 1.54 -3.87
CA LYS A 140 -13.29 1.76 -5.02
C LYS A 140 -14.75 1.70 -4.64
N LYS A 141 -15.11 1.02 -3.56
CA LYS A 141 -16.48 0.98 -3.04
C LYS A 141 -16.89 2.30 -2.40
N ARG A 142 -15.92 3.15 -2.01
CA ARG A 142 -16.17 4.39 -1.27
C ARG A 142 -15.89 5.64 -2.07
N THR A 143 -14.98 5.58 -3.05
CA THR A 143 -14.61 6.74 -3.86
C THR A 143 -14.09 6.29 -5.21
N ARG A 144 -14.17 7.18 -6.20
CA ARG A 144 -13.72 6.88 -7.55
C ARG A 144 -12.23 7.17 -7.67
N VAL A 145 -11.44 6.15 -8.00
CA VAL A 145 -9.98 6.28 -8.15
C VAL A 145 -9.52 5.69 -9.48
N LYS A 146 -8.45 6.28 -10.01
CA LYS A 146 -7.68 5.72 -11.12
C LYS A 146 -6.38 5.16 -10.56
N VAL A 147 -6.22 3.86 -10.63
CA VAL A 147 -5.07 3.16 -10.03
C VAL A 147 -3.93 3.06 -11.01
N ASN A 148 -2.72 3.41 -10.56
CA ASN A 148 -1.47 3.21 -11.27
C ASN A 148 -0.56 2.35 -10.41
N ASP A 149 -0.28 1.13 -10.87
CA ASP A 149 0.65 0.23 -10.18
C ASP A 149 2.07 0.56 -10.62
N LEU A 150 2.86 1.13 -9.71
CA LEU A 150 4.25 1.49 -9.98
C LEU A 150 5.12 0.25 -9.88
N ILE A 151 5.92 -0.02 -10.90
CA ILE A 151 6.78 -1.20 -10.97
C ILE A 151 8.24 -0.74 -11.04
N PRO A 152 8.94 -0.67 -9.88
CA PRO A 152 10.34 -0.26 -9.89
C PRO A 152 11.23 -1.24 -10.63
N VAL A 153 12.34 -0.73 -11.15
CA VAL A 153 13.33 -1.55 -11.83
C VAL A 153 13.96 -2.53 -10.83
N MET A 154 14.07 -3.79 -11.21
CA MET A 154 14.72 -4.83 -10.40
C MET A 154 16.24 -4.61 -10.37
N PHE A 155 16.91 -5.25 -9.38
CA PHE A 155 18.36 -5.19 -9.27
C PHE A 155 19.06 -5.50 -10.59
#